data_cd08acbc43a1d039912d48c263497c4e
#
_entry.id   cd08acbc43a1d039912d48c263497c4e
#
_cell.length_a   1.000
_cell.length_b   1.000
_cell.length_c   1.000
_cell.angle_alpha   90.00
_cell.angle_beta   90.00
_cell.angle_gamma   90.00
#
_symmetry.space_group_name_H-M   'P 1'
#
loop_
_entity.id
_entity.type
_entity.pdbx_description
1 polymer ?
#
loop_
_entity_poly.entity_id
_entity_poly.type
_entity_poly.pdbx_seq_one_letter_code
_entity_poly.pdbx_strand_id
1 'polypeptide(L)'
;NNGGFFTEYFDATKLSLIKDSENLKFEDGKWLFATYASKNAELEEALYLMRQLNVALNRDINKLKRVVFSQDGETLENKLIDYPRTQVIIDSEGKLFEQLLEASDEEFFLEQKIFIIDPYGRAVMFFPISLDPKLILKDLKVLI
;
A
#
# COMPACT_ATOMS: atom_id res chain seq x y z
N ASN A 1 -2.50 -5.56 17.77
CA ASN A 1 -2.11 -4.81 16.59
C ASN A 1 -1.25 -3.61 16.96
N ASN A 2 -0.30 -3.28 16.11
CA ASN A 2 0.66 -2.19 16.36
C ASN A 2 0.50 -1.05 15.37
N GLY A 3 -0.22 -1.27 14.28
CA GLY A 3 -0.59 -0.23 13.33
C GLY A 3 -1.92 0.39 13.66
N GLY A 4 -2.40 1.25 12.74
CA GLY A 4 -3.73 1.84 12.82
C GLY A 4 -4.72 1.10 11.95
N PHE A 5 -5.94 0.95 12.44
CA PHE A 5 -7.05 0.53 11.59
C PHE A 5 -7.69 1.78 10.98
N PHE A 6 -8.17 1.65 9.74
CA PHE A 6 -9.00 2.70 9.19
C PHE A 6 -10.29 2.80 10.00
N THR A 7 -10.79 4.02 10.20
CA THR A 7 -12.03 4.26 10.98
C THR A 7 -13.22 3.56 10.35
N GLU A 8 -13.22 3.51 9.01
CA GLU A 8 -14.16 2.72 8.24
C GLU A 8 -13.40 2.02 7.13
N TYR A 9 -13.64 0.73 6.95
CA TYR A 9 -13.06 0.02 5.82
C TYR A 9 -13.73 0.56 4.56
N PHE A 10 -12.93 1.00 3.61
CA PHE A 10 -13.48 1.44 2.34
C PHE A 10 -13.18 0.43 1.25
N ASP A 11 -14.03 0.42 0.25
CA ASP A 11 -13.97 -0.55 -0.85
C ASP A 11 -13.20 0.06 -2.03
N ALA A 12 -11.95 -0.36 -2.20
CA ALA A 12 -11.11 0.12 -3.28
C ALA A 12 -11.58 -0.33 -4.68
N THR A 13 -12.45 -1.34 -4.75
CA THR A 13 -12.98 -1.80 -6.04
C THR A 13 -13.89 -0.75 -6.70
N LYS A 14 -14.39 0.20 -5.93
CA LYS A 14 -15.26 1.27 -6.42
C LYS A 14 -14.49 2.49 -6.89
N LEU A 15 -13.17 2.46 -6.75
CA LEU A 15 -12.31 3.57 -7.12
C LEU A 15 -11.76 3.36 -8.53
N SER A 16 -11.45 4.46 -9.22
CA SER A 16 -10.82 4.39 -10.54
C SER A 16 -9.32 4.23 -10.39
N LEU A 17 -8.88 2.98 -10.25
CA LEU A 17 -7.49 2.61 -10.08
C LEU A 17 -7.01 1.89 -11.33
N ILE A 18 -5.96 2.41 -11.97
CA ILE A 18 -5.52 1.95 -13.27
C ILE A 18 -4.12 1.34 -13.17
N LYS A 19 -4.01 0.12 -13.66
CA LYS A 19 -2.75 -0.61 -13.77
C LYS A 19 -2.57 -1.03 -15.21
N ASP A 20 -1.45 -0.64 -15.83
CA ASP A 20 -1.14 -0.97 -17.22
C ASP A 20 -2.30 -0.63 -18.17
N SER A 21 -2.88 0.56 -18.02
CA SER A 21 -3.98 1.08 -18.84
C SER A 21 -5.32 0.35 -18.66
N GLU A 22 -5.43 -0.53 -17.67
CA GLU A 22 -6.66 -1.25 -17.35
C GLU A 22 -7.07 -1.03 -15.90
N ASN A 23 -8.35 -1.23 -15.60
CA ASN A 23 -8.82 -1.17 -14.23
C ASN A 23 -8.15 -2.24 -13.38
N LEU A 24 -7.71 -1.86 -12.18
CA LEU A 24 -7.12 -2.79 -11.22
C LEU A 24 -8.11 -3.92 -10.90
N LYS A 25 -7.63 -5.14 -10.93
CA LYS A 25 -8.41 -6.33 -10.54
C LYS A 25 -7.85 -6.91 -9.25
N PHE A 26 -8.74 -7.32 -8.37
CA PHE A 26 -8.37 -8.01 -7.14
C PHE A 26 -8.44 -9.51 -7.36
N GLU A 27 -7.45 -10.24 -6.85
CA GLU A 27 -7.32 -11.68 -7.04
C GLU A 27 -7.50 -12.42 -5.72
N ASP A 28 -8.12 -13.60 -5.78
CA ASP A 28 -8.30 -14.45 -4.60
C ASP A 28 -6.97 -14.76 -3.92
N GLY A 29 -6.94 -14.61 -2.61
CA GLY A 29 -5.76 -14.89 -1.81
C GLY A 29 -4.61 -13.90 -1.97
N LYS A 30 -4.79 -12.82 -2.73
CA LYS A 30 -3.75 -11.81 -2.94
C LYS A 30 -4.13 -10.50 -2.25
N TRP A 31 -3.32 -10.12 -1.29
CA TRP A 31 -3.43 -8.83 -0.61
C TRP A 31 -2.56 -7.81 -1.32
N LEU A 32 -2.98 -6.56 -1.34
CA LEU A 32 -2.13 -5.48 -1.83
C LEU A 32 -1.41 -4.85 -0.65
N PHE A 33 -0.09 -4.86 -0.71
CA PHE A 33 0.78 -4.24 0.29
C PHE A 33 1.28 -2.94 -0.34
N ALA A 34 0.79 -1.80 0.15
CA ALA A 34 0.79 -0.58 -0.60
C ALA A 34 1.40 0.60 0.14
N THR A 35 1.90 1.55 -0.62
CA THR A 35 2.17 2.90 -0.16
C THR A 35 1.63 3.87 -1.20
N TYR A 36 1.40 5.12 -0.80
CA TYR A 36 0.94 6.16 -1.71
C TYR A 36 2.04 7.17 -1.93
N ALA A 37 2.45 7.35 -3.18
CA ALA A 37 3.45 8.32 -3.54
C ALA A 37 2.84 9.72 -3.51
N SER A 38 3.21 10.49 -2.50
CA SER A 38 2.86 11.89 -2.37
C SER A 38 4.13 12.72 -2.50
N LYS A 39 4.07 14.00 -2.18
CA LYS A 39 5.26 14.88 -2.23
C LYS A 39 6.24 14.61 -1.11
N ASN A 40 5.96 13.64 -0.25
CA ASN A 40 6.82 13.26 0.86
C ASN A 40 8.10 12.60 0.35
N ALA A 41 9.24 12.96 0.93
CA ALA A 41 10.55 12.46 0.54
C ALA A 41 10.84 11.03 1.02
N GLU A 42 9.96 10.42 1.79
CA GLU A 42 10.18 9.12 2.46
C GLU A 42 9.74 7.92 1.62
N LEU A 43 9.36 8.13 0.36
CA LEU A 43 8.89 7.04 -0.50
C LEU A 43 9.93 5.93 -0.65
N GLU A 44 11.19 6.28 -0.84
CA GLU A 44 12.28 5.30 -0.98
C GLU A 44 12.37 4.40 0.25
N GLU A 45 12.24 4.95 1.44
CA GLU A 45 12.27 4.20 2.68
C GLU A 45 11.10 3.23 2.76
N ALA A 46 9.91 3.66 2.32
CA ALA A 46 8.72 2.81 2.30
C ALA A 46 8.90 1.64 1.33
N LEU A 47 9.43 1.90 0.13
CA LEU A 47 9.66 0.85 -0.88
C LEU A 47 10.63 -0.20 -0.36
N TYR A 48 11.71 0.24 0.27
CA TYR A 48 12.70 -0.67 0.86
C TYR A 48 12.07 -1.53 1.97
N LEU A 49 11.36 -0.89 2.89
CA LEU A 49 10.71 -1.57 4.01
C LEU A 49 9.68 -2.60 3.52
N MET A 50 8.86 -2.22 2.52
CA MET A 50 7.87 -3.13 1.95
C MET A 50 8.53 -4.38 1.37
N ARG A 51 9.64 -4.22 0.66
CA ARG A 51 10.38 -5.36 0.11
C ARG A 51 10.90 -6.26 1.22
N GLN A 52 11.53 -5.68 2.25
CA GLN A 52 12.07 -6.44 3.36
C GLN A 52 10.99 -7.24 4.09
N LEU A 53 9.86 -6.61 4.37
CA LEU A 53 8.76 -7.27 5.05
C LEU A 53 8.13 -8.39 4.21
N ASN A 54 7.95 -8.14 2.92
CA ASN A 54 7.39 -9.15 2.01
C ASN A 54 8.31 -10.38 1.92
N VAL A 55 9.61 -10.17 1.76
CA VAL A 55 10.59 -11.27 1.71
C VAL A 55 10.60 -12.04 3.03
N ALA A 56 10.46 -11.35 4.16
CA ALA A 56 10.47 -11.99 5.48
C ALA A 56 9.27 -12.90 5.73
N LEU A 57 8.24 -12.85 4.90
CA LEU A 57 7.10 -13.77 4.97
C LEU A 57 7.46 -15.18 4.48
N ASN A 58 8.61 -15.36 3.87
CA ASN A 58 9.12 -16.66 3.40
C ASN A 58 8.12 -17.35 2.46
N ARG A 59 7.57 -18.50 2.84
CA ARG A 59 6.65 -19.24 2.01
C ARG A 59 5.33 -18.50 1.70
N ASP A 60 5.00 -17.50 2.50
CA ASP A 60 3.78 -16.68 2.29
C ASP A 60 4.05 -15.43 1.47
N ILE A 61 5.24 -15.30 0.90
CA ILE A 61 5.64 -14.12 0.11
C ILE A 61 4.65 -13.80 -0.99
N ASN A 62 4.08 -14.80 -1.64
CA ASN A 62 3.16 -14.60 -2.77
C ASN A 62 1.75 -14.19 -2.37
N LYS A 63 1.45 -14.16 -1.07
CA LYS A 63 0.17 -13.65 -0.59
C LYS A 63 0.08 -12.12 -0.64
N LEU A 64 1.22 -11.43 -0.73
CA LEU A 64 1.26 -9.98 -0.84
C LEU A 64 1.80 -9.56 -2.20
N LYS A 65 1.10 -8.62 -2.83
CA LYS A 65 1.59 -7.91 -4.01
C LYS A 65 1.99 -6.51 -3.56
N ARG A 66 3.22 -6.11 -3.85
CA ARG A 66 3.71 -4.78 -3.52
C ARG A 66 3.27 -3.78 -4.58
N VAL A 67 2.64 -2.71 -4.17
CA VAL A 67 2.14 -1.69 -5.09
C VAL A 67 2.45 -0.30 -4.56
N VAL A 68 2.60 0.65 -5.48
CA VAL A 68 2.66 2.06 -5.17
C VAL A 68 1.53 2.76 -5.93
N PHE A 69 0.69 3.47 -5.20
CA PHE A 69 -0.35 4.30 -5.79
C PHE A 69 0.18 5.71 -6.01
N SER A 70 -0.24 6.34 -7.10
CA SER A 70 0.12 7.71 -7.41
C SER A 70 -0.96 8.33 -8.28
N GLN A 71 -1.10 9.64 -8.21
CA GLN A 71 -1.95 10.37 -9.14
C GLN A 71 -1.26 10.56 -10.49
N ASP A 72 0.09 10.54 -10.49
CA ASP A 72 0.91 10.67 -11.69
C ASP A 72 2.08 9.71 -11.60
N GLY A 73 2.11 8.74 -12.51
CA GLY A 73 3.14 7.69 -12.51
C GLY A 73 4.44 8.06 -13.19
N GLU A 74 4.51 9.16 -13.93
CA GLU A 74 5.69 9.49 -14.73
C GLU A 74 6.98 9.67 -13.93
N THR A 75 6.86 10.26 -12.74
CA THR A 75 8.03 10.53 -11.89
C THR A 75 8.50 9.32 -11.09
N LEU A 76 7.75 8.22 -11.12
CA LEU A 76 8.05 7.04 -10.31
C LEU A 76 9.00 6.04 -10.99
N GLU A 77 9.10 6.05 -12.30
CA GLU A 77 9.88 5.06 -13.04
C GLU A 77 11.33 4.95 -12.55
N ASN A 78 11.98 6.09 -12.34
CA ASN A 78 13.36 6.11 -11.85
C ASN A 78 13.48 5.56 -10.43
N LYS A 79 12.49 5.80 -9.60
CA LYS A 79 12.51 5.34 -8.20
C LYS A 79 12.26 3.85 -8.09
N LEU A 80 11.60 3.24 -9.08
CA LEU A 80 11.25 1.83 -9.07
C LEU A 80 12.25 0.93 -9.79
N ILE A 81 13.34 1.48 -10.33
CA ILE A 81 14.37 0.69 -11.01
C ILE A 81 14.90 -0.41 -10.08
N ASP A 82 15.12 -0.10 -8.81
CA ASP A 82 15.62 -1.03 -7.82
C ASP A 82 14.52 -1.92 -7.21
N TYR A 83 13.27 -1.72 -7.62
CA TYR A 83 12.10 -2.44 -7.08
C TYR A 83 11.25 -2.99 -8.22
N PRO A 84 11.78 -3.90 -9.05
CA PRO A 84 11.07 -4.32 -10.27
C PRO A 84 9.77 -5.08 -10.02
N ARG A 85 9.57 -5.61 -8.81
CA ARG A 85 8.34 -6.31 -8.45
C ARG A 85 7.28 -5.41 -7.83
N THR A 86 7.59 -4.15 -7.60
CA THR A 86 6.62 -3.19 -7.10
C THR A 86 5.88 -2.58 -8.28
N GLN A 87 4.57 -2.71 -8.29
CA GLN A 87 3.73 -2.26 -9.39
C GLN A 87 3.23 -0.84 -9.13
N VAL A 88 3.09 -0.05 -10.19
CA VAL A 88 2.50 1.29 -10.12
C VAL A 88 1.03 1.20 -10.47
N ILE A 89 0.20 1.81 -9.64
CA ILE A 89 -1.24 1.89 -9.87
C ILE A 89 -1.63 3.36 -9.80
N ILE A 90 -2.31 3.85 -10.83
CA ILE A 90 -2.68 5.25 -10.93
C ILE A 90 -4.06 5.47 -10.31
N ASP A 91 -4.11 6.38 -9.36
CA ASP A 91 -5.33 6.88 -8.73
C ASP A 91 -5.87 8.01 -9.60
N SER A 92 -6.53 7.64 -10.71
CA SER A 92 -6.80 8.55 -11.82
C SER A 92 -7.73 9.71 -11.47
N GLU A 93 -8.63 9.52 -10.51
CA GLU A 93 -9.55 10.56 -10.06
C GLU A 93 -9.17 11.15 -8.70
N GLY A 94 -8.08 10.69 -8.08
CA GLY A 94 -7.68 11.13 -6.75
C GLY A 94 -8.60 10.65 -5.63
N LYS A 95 -9.47 9.70 -5.90
CA LYS A 95 -10.46 9.21 -4.93
C LYS A 95 -9.84 8.35 -3.84
N LEU A 96 -8.79 7.59 -4.16
CA LEU A 96 -8.07 6.83 -3.14
C LEU A 96 -7.40 7.79 -2.16
N PHE A 97 -6.76 8.84 -2.68
CA PHE A 97 -6.15 9.87 -1.86
C PHE A 97 -7.16 10.46 -0.87
N GLU A 98 -8.35 10.82 -1.36
CA GLU A 98 -9.42 11.36 -0.53
C GLU A 98 -9.86 10.36 0.55
N GLN A 99 -10.04 9.09 0.17
CA GLN A 99 -10.47 8.05 1.10
C GLN A 99 -9.45 7.81 2.21
N LEU A 100 -8.17 7.83 1.88
CA LEU A 100 -7.11 7.66 2.88
C LEU A 100 -7.13 8.80 3.91
N LEU A 101 -7.39 10.03 3.45
CA LEU A 101 -7.53 11.17 4.36
C LEU A 101 -8.76 11.05 5.27
N GLU A 102 -9.89 10.62 4.72
CA GLU A 102 -11.14 10.56 5.46
C GLU A 102 -11.24 9.37 6.40
N ALA A 103 -10.65 8.24 6.02
CA ALA A 103 -10.76 7.00 6.77
C ALA A 103 -9.74 6.86 7.89
N SER A 104 -8.86 7.83 8.05
CA SER A 104 -7.81 7.84 9.07
C SER A 104 -8.14 8.89 10.14
N ASP A 105 -7.93 8.55 11.42
CA ASP A 105 -8.08 9.48 12.55
C ASP A 105 -6.97 10.51 12.63
N GLU A 106 -5.94 10.38 11.81
CA GLU A 106 -4.78 11.27 11.80
C GLU A 106 -4.52 11.79 10.39
N GLU A 107 -3.62 12.76 10.26
CA GLU A 107 -3.18 13.22 8.95
C GLU A 107 -2.37 12.12 8.27
N PHE A 108 -3.03 11.36 7.41
CA PHE A 108 -2.45 10.16 6.79
C PHE A 108 -1.14 10.46 6.06
N PHE A 109 -1.03 11.61 5.40
CA PHE A 109 0.14 11.95 4.59
C PHE A 109 1.18 12.80 5.29
N LEU A 110 1.04 13.03 6.61
CA LEU A 110 2.04 13.77 7.37
C LEU A 110 3.38 13.02 7.42
N GLU A 111 3.32 11.70 7.56
CA GLU A 111 4.48 10.84 7.32
C GLU A 111 4.09 9.70 6.40
N GLN A 112 5.08 9.11 5.74
CA GLN A 112 4.84 8.01 4.82
C GLN A 112 4.26 6.82 5.57
N LYS A 113 3.22 6.21 4.99
CA LYS A 113 2.56 5.05 5.55
C LYS A 113 2.53 3.90 4.55
N ILE A 114 2.54 2.70 5.08
CA ILE A 114 2.25 1.49 4.34
C ILE A 114 0.86 1.05 4.74
N PHE A 115 0.05 0.61 3.79
CA PHE A 115 -1.30 0.15 4.11
C PHE A 115 -1.61 -1.14 3.35
N ILE A 116 -2.62 -1.85 3.81
CA ILE A 116 -2.96 -3.15 3.27
C ILE A 116 -4.41 -3.18 2.82
N ILE A 117 -4.62 -3.73 1.63
CA ILE A 117 -5.93 -3.93 1.05
C ILE A 117 -6.12 -5.44 0.89
N ASP A 118 -7.24 -5.96 1.37
CA ASP A 118 -7.51 -7.39 1.35
C ASP A 118 -7.86 -7.89 -0.07
N PRO A 119 -7.96 -9.21 -0.28
CA PRO A 119 -8.26 -9.75 -1.61
C PRO A 119 -9.61 -9.35 -2.18
N TYR A 120 -10.53 -8.85 -1.35
CA TYR A 120 -11.83 -8.37 -1.78
C TYR A 120 -11.84 -6.88 -2.09
N GLY A 121 -10.71 -6.20 -1.90
CA GLY A 121 -10.59 -4.77 -2.17
C GLY A 121 -10.85 -3.85 -0.99
N ARG A 122 -10.95 -4.38 0.23
CA ARG A 122 -11.17 -3.57 1.43
C ARG A 122 -9.84 -3.09 2.00
N ALA A 123 -9.72 -1.78 2.22
CA ALA A 123 -8.58 -1.21 2.93
C ALA A 123 -8.79 -1.43 4.43
N VAL A 124 -7.85 -2.10 5.08
CA VAL A 124 -8.01 -2.62 6.44
C VAL A 124 -7.22 -1.85 7.46
N MET A 125 -5.91 -1.74 7.28
CA MET A 125 -5.06 -1.06 8.25
C MET A 125 -3.83 -0.45 7.61
N PHE A 126 -3.16 0.39 8.37
CA PHE A 126 -1.96 1.10 7.91
C PHE A 126 -0.90 1.11 9.00
N PHE A 127 0.36 1.31 8.57
CA PHE A 127 1.52 1.37 9.45
C PHE A 127 2.38 2.57 9.08
N PRO A 128 2.77 3.43 10.03
CA PRO A 128 3.80 4.41 9.74
C PRO A 128 5.14 3.70 9.51
N ILE A 129 5.95 4.19 8.60
CA ILE A 129 7.23 3.56 8.28
C ILE A 129 8.23 3.64 9.45
N SER A 130 7.97 4.52 10.41
CA SER A 130 8.77 4.63 11.63
C SER A 130 8.52 3.53 12.66
N LEU A 131 7.45 2.76 12.48
CA LEU A 131 7.14 1.64 13.38
C LEU A 131 8.19 0.54 13.23
N ASP A 132 8.51 -0.13 14.34
CA ASP A 132 9.46 -1.26 14.33
C ASP A 132 9.01 -2.31 13.30
N PRO A 133 9.86 -2.64 12.33
CA PRO A 133 9.50 -3.64 11.30
C PRO A 133 9.06 -4.98 11.86
N LYS A 134 9.60 -5.39 13.01
CA LYS A 134 9.18 -6.65 13.65
C LYS A 134 7.73 -6.64 14.06
N LEU A 135 7.22 -5.49 14.50
CA LEU A 135 5.82 -5.34 14.88
C LEU A 135 4.91 -5.36 13.66
N ILE A 136 5.33 -4.73 12.58
CA ILE A 136 4.58 -4.76 11.32
C ILE A 136 4.49 -6.20 10.80
N LEU A 137 5.62 -6.91 10.79
CA LEU A 137 5.68 -8.29 10.32
C LEU A 137 4.76 -9.19 11.14
N LYS A 138 4.73 -9.01 12.45
CA LYS A 138 3.86 -9.77 13.35
C LYS A 138 2.40 -9.57 12.97
N ASP A 139 1.98 -8.32 12.75
CA ASP A 139 0.60 -8.03 12.37
C ASP A 139 0.26 -8.59 10.98
N LEU A 140 1.18 -8.49 10.02
CA LEU A 140 0.97 -9.07 8.68
C LEU A 140 0.75 -10.57 8.75
N LYS A 141 1.52 -11.28 9.54
CA LYS A 141 1.39 -12.74 9.69
C LYS A 141 0.05 -13.16 10.29
N VAL A 142 -0.57 -12.30 11.07
CA VAL A 142 -1.90 -12.55 11.63
C VAL A 142 -2.98 -12.29 10.59
N LEU A 143 -2.81 -11.24 9.77
CA LEU A 143 -3.82 -10.83 8.80
C LEU A 143 -3.94 -11.77 7.60
N ILE A 144 -2.81 -12.22 7.08
CA ILE A 144 -2.78 -12.97 5.81
C ILE A 144 -2.89 -14.48 5.97
#